data_81b050a5f612a118b2c0cdc39c5837d8
#
_entry.id   81b050a5f612a118b2c0cdc39c5837d8
#
_cell.length_a   1.000
_cell.length_b   1.000
_cell.length_c   1.000
_cell.angle_alpha   90.00
_cell.angle_beta   90.00
_cell.angle_gamma   90.00
#
_symmetry.space_group_name_H-M   'P 1'
#
loop_
_entity.id
_entity.type
_entity.pdbx_description
1 polymer ?
#
loop_
_entity_poly.entity_id
_entity_poly.type
_entity_poly.pdbx_seq_one_letter_code
_entity_poly.pdbx_strand_id
1 'polypeptide(L)'
;MLFVPLLAACGGAGAGTSPSSPSTPAPTPAPSPGNPSPAPIPSGNSLSVTPSSIRGQGQPQVTVSLASAAGNGGALVLMTSSDAAVAKVPASVTIAAGSRSATFLIDTSTVSASTTVTITASYAGGAMSSTLTVTPTPLIPAFVVRSVTRGIGACVMEESTADFDCVLDGSGSQGFVSAWIWTYTAGTSTLGHTSKDAGSHPQISTKCTFLNTATGGDGPNGDRYLNMEITLQVQDRDGVRTDVIRQPVRLYPNHTCGFSY
;
A
#
# COMPACT_ATOMS: atom_id res chain seq x y z
N MET A 1 -1.36 21.13 -53.36
CA MET A 1 -2.41 21.53 -54.30
C MET A 1 -3.47 22.18 -53.43
N LEU A 2 -3.33 23.45 -53.16
CA LEU A 2 -3.79 24.65 -53.87
C LEU A 2 -5.20 24.49 -54.47
N PHE A 3 -6.15 25.19 -53.88
CA PHE A 3 -6.92 26.20 -54.59
C PHE A 3 -7.91 26.93 -53.68
N VAL A 4 -7.68 28.20 -53.48
CA VAL A 4 -8.65 29.26 -53.22
C VAL A 4 -8.96 29.86 -54.60
N PRO A 5 -10.14 30.38 -54.91
CA PRO A 5 -10.40 31.81 -54.83
C PRO A 5 -11.87 32.16 -54.46
N LEU A 6 -12.11 33.28 -53.88
CA LEU A 6 -12.14 34.69 -54.24
C LEU A 6 -13.54 35.20 -54.67
N LEU A 7 -14.01 36.18 -53.93
CA LEU A 7 -14.81 37.36 -54.17
C LEU A 7 -15.92 37.37 -55.21
N ALA A 8 -17.05 37.94 -54.80
CA ALA A 8 -17.58 39.16 -55.45
C ALA A 8 -18.65 39.85 -54.62
N ALA A 9 -18.54 41.13 -54.60
CA ALA A 9 -19.36 42.15 -53.93
C ALA A 9 -20.45 42.72 -54.79
N CYS A 10 -21.19 43.64 -54.21
CA CYS A 10 -22.19 44.65 -54.73
C CYS A 10 -23.63 44.25 -54.46
N GLY A 11 -24.44 45.01 -53.75
CA GLY A 11 -24.62 46.44 -53.63
C GLY A 11 -26.15 46.67 -53.79
N GLY A 12 -26.74 47.51 -52.95
CA GLY A 12 -28.13 47.89 -53.20
C GLY A 12 -28.87 48.38 -51.96
N ALA A 13 -28.93 49.65 -51.82
CA ALA A 13 -29.71 50.39 -50.83
C ALA A 13 -31.24 50.21 -51.03
N GLY A 14 -31.96 50.11 -49.93
CA GLY A 14 -33.42 50.16 -49.91
C GLY A 14 -33.86 50.46 -48.45
N ALA A 15 -34.13 51.74 -48.19
CA ALA A 15 -34.75 52.18 -46.95
C ALA A 15 -36.22 51.77 -46.92
N GLY A 16 -36.59 50.93 -45.94
CA GLY A 16 -37.99 50.62 -45.65
C GLY A 16 -38.19 50.67 -44.17
N THR A 17 -38.77 51.78 -43.69
CA THR A 17 -39.24 51.91 -42.31
C THR A 17 -40.43 51.02 -42.05
N SER A 18 -40.29 49.94 -41.30
CA SER A 18 -41.43 49.18 -40.77
C SER A 18 -41.63 49.55 -39.28
N PRO A 19 -42.89 49.67 -38.86
CA PRO A 19 -43.17 50.05 -37.48
C PRO A 19 -42.80 48.93 -36.49
N SER A 20 -42.16 49.30 -35.42
CA SER A 20 -41.81 48.45 -34.30
C SER A 20 -43.05 47.92 -33.56
N SER A 21 -43.30 46.66 -33.63
CA SER A 21 -44.23 45.97 -32.71
C SER A 21 -43.69 45.98 -31.26
N PRO A 22 -44.58 46.21 -30.29
CA PRO A 22 -44.14 46.15 -28.89
C PRO A 22 -43.71 44.69 -28.53
N SER A 23 -42.49 44.54 -28.09
CA SER A 23 -41.97 43.26 -27.54
C SER A 23 -42.67 42.95 -26.24
N THR A 24 -43.42 41.85 -26.21
CA THR A 24 -43.94 41.27 -24.98
C THR A 24 -42.75 40.81 -24.13
N PRO A 25 -42.65 41.20 -22.84
CA PRO A 25 -41.59 40.69 -21.98
C PRO A 25 -41.70 39.17 -21.83
N ALA A 26 -40.59 38.46 -22.01
CA ALA A 26 -40.50 37.02 -21.79
C ALA A 26 -40.89 36.68 -20.34
N PRO A 27 -41.64 35.58 -20.11
CA PRO A 27 -41.99 35.18 -18.77
C PRO A 27 -40.69 34.87 -17.96
N THR A 28 -40.61 35.48 -16.80
CA THR A 28 -39.53 35.20 -15.82
C THR A 28 -39.52 33.72 -15.53
N PRO A 29 -38.37 33.01 -15.65
CA PRO A 29 -38.29 31.60 -15.29
C PRO A 29 -38.67 31.41 -13.81
N ALA A 30 -39.55 30.45 -13.54
CA ALA A 30 -39.97 30.10 -12.21
C ALA A 30 -38.72 29.70 -11.37
N PRO A 31 -38.64 30.06 -10.09
CA PRO A 31 -37.54 29.65 -9.24
C PRO A 31 -37.48 28.13 -9.21
N SER A 32 -36.30 27.59 -9.54
CA SER A 32 -36.01 26.17 -9.42
C SER A 32 -36.31 25.70 -7.98
N PRO A 33 -37.00 24.57 -7.75
CA PRO A 33 -37.24 24.07 -6.41
C PRO A 33 -35.90 23.90 -5.73
N GLY A 34 -35.64 24.73 -4.73
CA GLY A 34 -34.42 24.68 -3.94
C GLY A 34 -34.25 23.29 -3.36
N ASN A 35 -33.09 22.69 -3.62
CA ASN A 35 -32.69 21.46 -2.95
C ASN A 35 -32.88 21.68 -1.44
N PRO A 36 -33.63 20.83 -0.71
CA PRO A 36 -33.85 21.03 0.72
C PRO A 36 -32.48 21.15 1.42
N SER A 37 -32.27 22.28 2.08
CA SER A 37 -31.09 22.48 2.94
C SER A 37 -31.01 21.31 3.94
N PRO A 38 -29.84 20.67 4.12
CA PRO A 38 -29.70 19.63 5.16
C PRO A 38 -30.25 20.15 6.50
N ALA A 39 -31.08 19.34 7.16
CA ALA A 39 -31.59 19.70 8.47
C ALA A 39 -30.42 20.01 9.41
N PRO A 40 -30.51 21.02 10.29
CA PRO A 40 -29.46 21.34 11.23
C PRO A 40 -29.16 20.11 12.10
N ILE A 41 -27.88 19.75 12.20
CA ILE A 41 -27.42 18.68 13.08
C ILE A 41 -27.81 19.03 14.49
N PRO A 42 -28.52 18.15 15.25
CA PRO A 42 -28.80 18.44 16.66
C PRO A 42 -27.47 18.71 17.37
N SER A 43 -27.39 19.90 18.01
CA SER A 43 -26.19 20.33 18.73
C SER A 43 -25.83 19.26 19.78
N GLY A 44 -24.66 18.66 19.66
CA GLY A 44 -24.17 17.65 20.59
C GLY A 44 -24.05 16.21 20.05
N ASN A 45 -24.54 15.89 18.85
CA ASN A 45 -24.18 14.64 18.20
C ASN A 45 -22.75 14.72 17.65
N SER A 46 -21.96 13.66 17.81
CA SER A 46 -20.57 13.63 17.36
C SER A 46 -20.14 12.26 16.86
N LEU A 47 -19.17 12.27 15.95
CA LEU A 47 -18.46 11.10 15.48
C LEU A 47 -16.97 11.32 15.70
N SER A 48 -16.28 10.36 16.29
CA SER A 48 -14.83 10.39 16.45
C SER A 48 -14.19 9.10 16.01
N VAL A 49 -12.99 9.21 15.47
CA VAL A 49 -12.14 8.07 15.08
C VAL A 49 -10.82 8.19 15.84
N THR A 50 -10.42 7.14 16.54
CA THR A 50 -9.21 7.14 17.37
C THR A 50 -8.38 5.86 17.13
N PRO A 51 -7.12 5.99 16.75
CA PRO A 51 -6.42 7.23 16.37
C PRO A 51 -6.95 7.80 15.04
N SER A 52 -6.81 9.08 14.81
CA SER A 52 -7.19 9.75 13.54
C SER A 52 -6.20 9.48 12.39
N SER A 53 -5.06 8.86 12.69
CA SER A 53 -4.08 8.36 11.71
C SER A 53 -3.62 6.97 12.13
N ILE A 54 -3.61 6.03 11.19
CA ILE A 54 -3.20 4.64 11.44
C ILE A 54 -2.49 4.07 10.21
N ARG A 55 -1.63 3.10 10.42
CA ARG A 55 -1.06 2.31 9.32
C ARG A 55 -2.10 1.35 8.77
N GLY A 56 -2.05 1.08 7.48
CA GLY A 56 -2.93 0.11 6.82
C GLY A 56 -2.95 -1.24 7.54
N GLN A 57 -4.09 -1.93 7.50
CA GLN A 57 -4.45 -3.11 8.29
C GLN A 57 -4.57 -2.87 9.81
N GLY A 58 -4.55 -1.63 10.25
CA GLY A 58 -4.90 -1.31 11.62
C GLY A 58 -6.42 -1.28 11.83
N GLN A 59 -6.82 -1.33 13.10
CA GLN A 59 -8.22 -1.30 13.53
C GLN A 59 -8.47 -0.08 14.42
N PRO A 60 -8.74 1.12 13.85
CA PRO A 60 -9.09 2.27 14.64
C PRO A 60 -10.48 2.11 15.24
N GLN A 61 -10.66 2.72 16.41
CA GLN A 61 -11.93 2.74 17.12
C GLN A 61 -12.78 3.92 16.64
N VAL A 62 -14.03 3.65 16.34
CA VAL A 62 -15.04 4.68 15.99
C VAL A 62 -16.03 4.79 17.13
N THR A 63 -16.30 6.01 17.57
CA THR A 63 -17.30 6.32 18.58
C THR A 63 -18.34 7.27 18.01
N VAL A 64 -19.60 6.85 18.03
CA VAL A 64 -20.76 7.68 17.72
C VAL A 64 -21.40 8.10 19.03
N SER A 65 -21.64 9.40 19.23
CA SER A 65 -22.27 9.94 20.42
C SER A 65 -23.46 10.80 20.05
N LEU A 66 -24.56 10.66 20.80
CA LEU A 66 -25.79 11.42 20.67
C LEU A 66 -25.91 12.47 21.78
N ALA A 67 -26.51 13.58 21.46
CA ALA A 67 -26.83 14.65 22.44
C ALA A 67 -27.75 14.15 23.56
N SER A 68 -28.66 13.23 23.25
CA SER A 68 -29.60 12.64 24.19
C SER A 68 -29.51 11.13 24.17
N ALA A 69 -29.91 10.48 25.26
CA ALA A 69 -30.00 9.03 25.34
C ALA A 69 -30.98 8.50 24.28
N ALA A 70 -30.62 7.34 23.68
CA ALA A 70 -31.48 6.66 22.75
C ALA A 70 -32.80 6.24 23.42
N GLY A 71 -33.91 6.38 22.72
CA GLY A 71 -35.23 5.96 23.18
C GLY A 71 -35.36 4.44 23.38
N ASN A 72 -36.53 3.98 23.83
CA ASN A 72 -36.79 2.57 24.20
C ASN A 72 -36.50 1.54 23.08
N GLY A 73 -36.45 1.94 21.81
CA GLY A 73 -36.09 1.07 20.67
C GLY A 73 -34.62 1.12 20.32
N GLY A 74 -33.80 1.91 21.04
CA GLY A 74 -32.44 2.23 20.62
C GLY A 74 -32.41 3.28 19.50
N ALA A 75 -31.22 3.60 19.01
CA ALA A 75 -31.01 4.53 17.91
C ALA A 75 -30.18 3.85 16.80
N LEU A 76 -30.78 3.65 15.64
CA LEU A 76 -30.10 3.14 14.46
C LEU A 76 -29.38 4.27 13.75
N VAL A 77 -28.05 4.19 13.66
CA VAL A 77 -27.18 5.13 12.99
C VAL A 77 -26.65 4.48 11.70
N LEU A 78 -26.87 5.12 10.56
CA LEU A 78 -26.33 4.67 9.29
C LEU A 78 -24.89 5.15 9.12
N MET A 79 -24.02 4.28 8.66
CA MET A 79 -22.59 4.56 8.50
C MET A 79 -22.17 4.45 7.06
N THR A 80 -21.33 5.36 6.61
CA THR A 80 -20.70 5.32 5.28
C THR A 80 -19.23 5.72 5.35
N SER A 81 -18.45 5.20 4.44
CA SER A 81 -17.06 5.56 4.21
C SER A 81 -16.92 6.17 2.82
N SER A 82 -16.16 7.23 2.66
CA SER A 82 -15.88 7.81 1.34
C SER A 82 -15.04 6.88 0.46
N ASP A 83 -14.31 5.94 1.09
CA ASP A 83 -13.56 4.87 0.42
C ASP A 83 -13.65 3.59 1.26
N ALA A 84 -14.61 2.74 0.92
CA ALA A 84 -14.84 1.46 1.61
C ALA A 84 -13.74 0.41 1.32
N ALA A 85 -12.93 0.59 0.27
CA ALA A 85 -11.80 -0.27 -0.02
C ALA A 85 -10.64 0.00 0.94
N VAL A 86 -10.50 1.25 1.40
CA VAL A 86 -9.46 1.68 2.34
C VAL A 86 -9.90 1.55 3.80
N ALA A 87 -11.13 1.96 4.12
CA ALA A 87 -11.67 1.85 5.48
C ALA A 87 -13.09 1.28 5.44
N LYS A 88 -13.23 0.05 5.87
CA LYS A 88 -14.50 -0.68 5.84
C LYS A 88 -15.28 -0.42 7.13
N VAL A 89 -16.42 0.27 7.00
CA VAL A 89 -17.36 0.52 8.09
C VAL A 89 -18.59 -0.40 7.98
N PRO A 90 -19.26 -0.77 9.09
CA PRO A 90 -20.55 -1.44 9.01
C PRO A 90 -21.60 -0.50 8.40
N ALA A 91 -22.61 -1.05 7.72
CA ALA A 91 -23.68 -0.25 7.10
C ALA A 91 -24.50 0.55 8.16
N SER A 92 -24.59 0.02 9.37
CA SER A 92 -25.29 0.66 10.49
C SER A 92 -24.76 0.18 11.84
N VAL A 93 -24.96 1.03 12.86
CA VAL A 93 -24.66 0.74 14.26
C VAL A 93 -25.88 1.12 15.10
N THR A 94 -26.25 0.28 16.06
CA THR A 94 -27.34 0.55 16.99
C THR A 94 -26.78 1.03 18.33
N ILE A 95 -27.19 2.21 18.76
CA ILE A 95 -26.95 2.69 20.12
C ILE A 95 -28.08 2.14 20.99
N ALA A 96 -27.72 1.40 22.03
CA ALA A 96 -28.71 0.75 22.90
C ALA A 96 -29.65 1.75 23.58
N ALA A 97 -30.87 1.31 23.84
CA ALA A 97 -31.85 2.13 24.58
C ALA A 97 -31.28 2.65 25.92
N GLY A 98 -31.48 3.90 26.18
CA GLY A 98 -30.95 4.60 27.38
C GLY A 98 -29.44 4.98 27.26
N SER A 99 -28.72 4.49 26.28
CA SER A 99 -27.31 4.84 26.04
C SER A 99 -27.20 6.10 25.17
N ARG A 100 -26.06 6.79 25.29
CA ARG A 100 -25.75 7.98 24.47
C ARG A 100 -24.70 7.70 23.40
N SER A 101 -24.01 6.59 23.47
CA SER A 101 -22.93 6.27 22.52
C SER A 101 -22.82 4.80 22.20
N ALA A 102 -22.22 4.51 21.05
CA ALA A 102 -21.74 3.19 20.67
C ALA A 102 -20.31 3.32 20.13
N THR A 103 -19.50 2.30 20.43
CA THR A 103 -18.10 2.24 20.04
C THR A 103 -17.84 0.91 19.36
N PHE A 104 -17.12 0.92 18.25
CA PHE A 104 -16.77 -0.26 17.46
C PHE A 104 -15.44 -0.06 16.75
N LEU A 105 -14.85 -1.16 16.30
CA LEU A 105 -13.63 -1.15 15.49
C LEU A 105 -14.01 -1.20 14.01
N ILE A 106 -13.20 -0.60 13.18
CA ILE A 106 -13.27 -0.72 11.72
C ILE A 106 -11.95 -1.26 11.17
N ASP A 107 -12.03 -1.97 10.06
CA ASP A 107 -10.85 -2.51 9.40
C ASP A 107 -10.32 -1.53 8.36
N THR A 108 -8.99 -1.37 8.30
CA THR A 108 -8.33 -0.61 7.24
C THR A 108 -7.49 -1.53 6.37
N SER A 109 -7.45 -1.23 5.07
CA SER A 109 -6.61 -1.93 4.09
C SER A 109 -5.23 -1.30 3.99
N THR A 110 -4.29 -2.01 3.37
CA THR A 110 -3.01 -1.43 2.94
C THR A 110 -3.24 -0.36 1.88
N VAL A 111 -2.43 0.69 1.94
CA VAL A 111 -2.40 1.76 0.94
C VAL A 111 -0.97 1.97 0.46
N SER A 112 -0.79 2.32 -0.81
CA SER A 112 0.52 2.63 -1.39
C SER A 112 0.97 4.07 -1.10
N ALA A 113 0.00 4.96 -0.85
CA ALA A 113 0.23 6.35 -0.45
C ALA A 113 -0.71 6.73 0.71
N SER A 114 -0.34 7.76 1.48
CA SER A 114 -1.19 8.26 2.56
C SER A 114 -2.54 8.70 2.01
N THR A 115 -3.61 8.07 2.49
CA THR A 115 -4.98 8.25 1.99
C THR A 115 -5.87 8.72 3.14
N THR A 116 -6.58 9.82 2.94
CA THR A 116 -7.56 10.33 3.91
C THR A 116 -8.96 9.88 3.51
N VAL A 117 -9.64 9.21 4.42
CA VAL A 117 -11.01 8.73 4.27
C VAL A 117 -11.93 9.49 5.22
N THR A 118 -13.08 9.91 4.72
CA THR A 118 -14.14 10.52 5.56
C THR A 118 -15.15 9.45 5.93
N ILE A 119 -15.34 9.26 7.23
CA ILE A 119 -16.39 8.39 7.79
C ILE A 119 -17.56 9.28 8.17
N THR A 120 -18.75 8.91 7.73
CA THR A 120 -19.98 9.67 7.97
C THR A 120 -20.99 8.79 8.70
N ALA A 121 -21.58 9.35 9.75
CA ALA A 121 -22.68 8.76 10.50
C ALA A 121 -23.93 9.62 10.33
N SER A 122 -25.05 9.00 9.95
CA SER A 122 -26.34 9.68 9.74
C SER A 122 -27.37 9.21 10.75
N TYR A 123 -27.98 10.14 11.46
CA TYR A 123 -29.02 9.86 12.45
C TYR A 123 -30.05 10.99 12.47
N ALA A 124 -31.35 10.64 12.48
CA ALA A 124 -32.48 11.58 12.59
C ALA A 124 -32.43 12.75 11.58
N GLY A 125 -31.99 12.50 10.35
CA GLY A 125 -31.89 13.51 9.29
C GLY A 125 -30.67 14.41 9.36
N GLY A 126 -29.81 14.28 10.38
CA GLY A 126 -28.50 14.94 10.48
C GLY A 126 -27.35 13.99 10.15
N ALA A 127 -26.22 14.55 9.75
CA ALA A 127 -24.99 13.81 9.46
C ALA A 127 -23.81 14.35 10.28
N MET A 128 -22.97 13.45 10.77
CA MET A 128 -21.71 13.73 11.47
C MET A 128 -20.57 13.11 10.68
N SER A 129 -19.43 13.75 10.60
CA SER A 129 -18.28 13.19 9.91
C SER A 129 -17.00 13.29 10.73
N SER A 130 -16.09 12.36 10.47
CA SER A 130 -14.73 12.36 11.00
C SER A 130 -13.77 11.84 9.94
N THR A 131 -12.56 12.34 9.94
CA THR A 131 -11.53 11.90 8.98
C THR A 131 -10.60 10.90 9.63
N LEU A 132 -10.19 9.91 8.83
CA LEU A 132 -9.16 8.93 9.16
C LEU A 132 -8.09 8.98 8.08
N THR A 133 -6.83 9.18 8.48
CA THR A 133 -5.69 9.08 7.57
C THR A 133 -5.09 7.69 7.70
N VAL A 134 -5.14 6.92 6.61
CA VAL A 134 -4.45 5.61 6.51
C VAL A 134 -3.12 5.83 5.82
N THR A 135 -2.03 5.45 6.49
CA THR A 135 -0.67 5.60 5.98
C THR A 135 -0.10 4.27 5.48
N PRO A 136 0.81 4.28 4.49
CA PRO A 136 1.49 3.07 4.07
C PRO A 136 2.23 2.42 5.23
N THR A 137 2.29 1.10 5.23
CA THR A 137 3.19 0.36 6.10
C THR A 137 4.53 0.24 5.36
N PRO A 138 5.62 0.86 5.85
CA PRO A 138 6.89 0.80 5.16
C PRO A 138 7.40 -0.64 5.10
N LEU A 139 7.92 -1.03 3.93
CA LEU A 139 8.69 -2.25 3.77
C LEU A 139 10.11 -1.99 4.25
N ILE A 140 10.59 -2.78 5.19
CA ILE A 140 11.96 -2.70 5.71
C ILE A 140 12.58 -4.08 5.54
N PRO A 141 13.55 -4.26 4.62
CA PRO A 141 14.22 -5.52 4.45
C PRO A 141 15.17 -5.78 5.62
N ALA A 142 15.18 -7.01 6.10
CA ALA A 142 16.15 -7.47 7.08
C ALA A 142 16.40 -8.96 6.87
N PHE A 143 17.64 -9.40 6.98
CA PHE A 143 17.96 -10.82 6.90
C PHE A 143 19.20 -11.19 7.69
N VAL A 144 19.30 -12.47 7.98
CA VAL A 144 20.47 -13.11 8.56
C VAL A 144 20.87 -14.28 7.68
N VAL A 145 22.17 -14.43 7.45
CA VAL A 145 22.75 -15.60 6.78
C VAL A 145 23.51 -16.40 7.82
N ARG A 146 23.28 -17.69 7.87
CA ARG A 146 24.00 -18.59 8.79
C ARG A 146 24.18 -19.97 8.17
N SER A 147 25.30 -20.61 8.48
CA SER A 147 25.49 -22.04 8.30
C SER A 147 25.19 -22.75 9.62
N VAL A 148 24.65 -23.96 9.56
CA VAL A 148 24.43 -24.82 10.73
C VAL A 148 25.76 -25.16 11.42
N THR A 149 26.83 -25.33 10.62
CA THR A 149 28.16 -25.76 11.09
C THR A 149 29.12 -24.61 11.41
N ARG A 150 29.00 -23.46 10.70
CA ARG A 150 29.96 -22.35 10.79
C ARG A 150 29.39 -21.07 11.42
N GLY A 151 28.08 -21.03 11.70
CA GLY A 151 27.43 -19.89 12.36
C GLY A 151 27.06 -18.74 11.42
N ILE A 152 26.92 -17.54 12.00
CA ILE A 152 26.43 -16.33 11.29
C ILE A 152 27.49 -15.80 10.31
N GLY A 153 27.04 -15.37 9.12
CA GLY A 153 27.89 -14.79 8.09
C GLY A 153 28.73 -15.80 7.32
N ALA A 154 28.41 -17.08 7.41
CA ALA A 154 29.09 -18.16 6.70
C ALA A 154 28.09 -19.05 5.95
N CYS A 155 28.57 -19.63 4.85
CA CYS A 155 27.91 -20.68 4.09
C CYS A 155 28.93 -21.81 3.85
N VAL A 156 28.47 -23.04 3.82
CA VAL A 156 29.29 -24.22 3.51
C VAL A 156 28.69 -24.93 2.31
N MET A 157 29.53 -25.41 1.39
CA MET A 157 29.07 -26.31 0.34
C MET A 157 29.00 -27.74 0.86
N GLU A 158 27.88 -28.40 0.62
CA GLU A 158 27.75 -29.84 0.91
C GLU A 158 28.58 -30.68 -0.08
N GLU A 159 29.28 -31.68 0.46
CA GLU A 159 30.19 -32.52 -0.31
C GLU A 159 29.48 -33.38 -1.37
N SER A 160 28.22 -33.73 -1.13
CA SER A 160 27.48 -34.67 -1.95
C SER A 160 26.69 -34.02 -3.12
N THR A 161 26.28 -32.76 -2.93
CA THR A 161 25.31 -32.13 -3.84
C THR A 161 25.83 -30.86 -4.52
N ALA A 162 26.97 -30.32 -4.06
CA ALA A 162 27.45 -28.98 -4.41
C ALA A 162 26.45 -27.85 -4.07
N ASP A 163 25.50 -28.12 -3.20
CA ASP A 163 24.56 -27.15 -2.68
C ASP A 163 25.14 -26.39 -1.47
N PHE A 164 24.66 -25.18 -1.22
CA PHE A 164 25.10 -24.42 -0.07
C PHE A 164 24.27 -24.78 1.16
N ASP A 165 24.93 -25.11 2.26
CA ASP A 165 24.33 -25.14 3.59
C ASP A 165 24.26 -23.70 4.14
N CYS A 166 23.33 -22.92 3.58
CA CYS A 166 23.04 -21.58 4.03
C CYS A 166 21.57 -21.48 4.39
N VAL A 167 21.31 -21.08 5.62
CA VAL A 167 19.99 -20.62 6.02
C VAL A 167 19.93 -19.12 5.78
N LEU A 168 19.06 -18.71 4.87
CA LEU A 168 18.74 -17.31 4.64
C LEU A 168 17.42 -17.01 5.35
N ASP A 169 17.49 -16.24 6.40
CA ASP A 169 16.33 -15.90 7.20
C ASP A 169 15.98 -14.43 7.01
N GLY A 170 14.94 -14.17 6.22
CA GLY A 170 14.37 -12.85 5.95
C GLY A 170 13.20 -12.50 6.88
N SER A 171 12.91 -13.31 7.91
CA SER A 171 11.76 -13.13 8.81
C SER A 171 11.83 -11.83 9.63
N GLY A 172 13.01 -11.23 9.76
CA GLY A 172 13.19 -9.90 10.37
C GLY A 172 12.68 -8.74 9.53
N SER A 173 12.33 -8.97 8.25
CA SER A 173 11.77 -7.94 7.39
C SER A 173 10.43 -7.46 7.91
N GLN A 174 10.19 -6.14 7.85
CA GLN A 174 8.97 -5.52 8.34
C GLN A 174 8.07 -5.05 7.20
N GLY A 175 6.79 -4.90 7.49
CA GLY A 175 5.77 -4.54 6.52
C GLY A 175 5.05 -5.75 5.96
N PHE A 176 4.19 -5.52 4.95
CA PHE A 176 3.41 -6.58 4.31
C PHE A 176 4.19 -7.20 3.16
N VAL A 177 5.22 -7.96 3.52
CA VAL A 177 6.07 -8.63 2.54
C VAL A 177 5.32 -9.79 1.90
N SER A 178 5.26 -9.80 0.57
CA SER A 178 4.68 -10.88 -0.24
C SER A 178 5.75 -11.73 -0.94
N ALA A 179 6.95 -11.17 -1.12
CA ALA A 179 8.07 -11.89 -1.71
C ALA A 179 9.42 -11.37 -1.20
N TRP A 180 10.38 -12.29 -1.08
CA TRP A 180 11.79 -12.05 -0.78
C TRP A 180 12.61 -12.34 -2.03
N ILE A 181 13.32 -11.33 -2.54
CA ILE A 181 14.11 -11.41 -3.76
C ILE A 181 15.57 -11.43 -3.36
N TRP A 182 16.18 -12.59 -3.49
CA TRP A 182 17.56 -12.85 -3.12
C TRP A 182 18.48 -12.79 -4.33
N THR A 183 19.67 -12.25 -4.15
CA THR A 183 20.73 -12.31 -5.17
C THR A 183 22.04 -12.71 -4.50
N TYR A 184 22.76 -13.59 -5.16
CA TYR A 184 24.04 -14.14 -4.71
C TYR A 184 25.09 -13.76 -5.73
N THR A 185 26.17 -13.15 -5.29
CA THR A 185 27.26 -12.74 -6.18
C THR A 185 28.59 -13.24 -5.63
N ALA A 186 29.33 -13.96 -6.47
CA ALA A 186 30.68 -14.41 -6.19
C ALA A 186 31.57 -14.07 -7.38
N GLY A 187 32.52 -13.13 -7.17
CA GLY A 187 33.30 -12.56 -8.27
C GLY A 187 32.41 -11.84 -9.28
N THR A 188 32.44 -12.27 -10.54
CA THR A 188 31.61 -11.71 -11.63
C THR A 188 30.32 -12.49 -11.86
N SER A 189 30.09 -13.59 -11.14
CA SER A 189 28.93 -14.45 -11.30
C SER A 189 27.81 -14.04 -10.35
N THR A 190 26.58 -13.97 -10.85
CA THR A 190 25.40 -13.59 -10.07
C THR A 190 24.25 -14.56 -10.34
N LEU A 191 23.58 -15.00 -9.28
CA LEU A 191 22.38 -15.84 -9.32
C LEU A 191 21.26 -15.14 -8.54
N GLY A 192 20.02 -15.27 -8.98
CA GLY A 192 18.86 -14.70 -8.33
C GLY A 192 17.82 -15.77 -7.97
N HIS A 193 17.12 -15.55 -6.87
CA HIS A 193 16.01 -16.39 -6.43
C HIS A 193 14.89 -15.54 -5.82
N THR A 194 13.64 -15.86 -6.11
CA THR A 194 12.48 -15.22 -5.49
C THR A 194 11.73 -16.26 -4.67
N SER A 195 11.54 -15.97 -3.39
CA SER A 195 10.81 -16.80 -2.45
C SER A 195 9.53 -16.10 -2.00
N LYS A 196 8.50 -16.89 -1.68
CA LYS A 196 7.30 -16.42 -1.00
C LYS A 196 7.36 -16.61 0.52
N ASP A 197 8.38 -17.31 1.00
CA ASP A 197 8.58 -17.60 2.41
C ASP A 197 9.81 -16.88 2.95
N ALA A 198 9.67 -16.24 4.13
CA ALA A 198 10.73 -15.47 4.78
C ALA A 198 11.94 -16.32 5.19
N GLY A 199 11.69 -17.58 5.55
CA GLY A 199 12.70 -18.54 6.00
C GLY A 199 13.09 -19.53 4.92
N SER A 200 13.01 -19.18 3.63
CA SER A 200 13.38 -20.13 2.59
C SER A 200 14.87 -20.45 2.67
N HIS A 201 15.15 -21.74 2.69
CA HIS A 201 16.46 -22.26 2.38
C HIS A 201 16.52 -22.33 0.84
N PRO A 202 17.02 -21.33 0.14
CA PRO A 202 17.28 -21.54 -1.26
C PRO A 202 18.41 -22.55 -1.33
N GLN A 203 18.09 -23.77 -1.73
CA GLN A 203 19.11 -24.68 -2.22
C GLN A 203 19.67 -24.04 -3.48
N ILE A 204 20.79 -23.35 -3.32
CA ILE A 204 21.51 -22.81 -4.46
C ILE A 204 22.30 -23.97 -5.01
N SER A 205 21.70 -24.72 -5.92
CA SER A 205 22.44 -25.64 -6.77
C SER A 205 23.36 -24.83 -7.68
N THR A 206 24.57 -24.56 -7.22
CA THR A 206 25.56 -23.84 -8.02
C THR A 206 26.48 -24.85 -8.70
N LYS A 207 26.61 -24.73 -10.00
CA LYS A 207 27.72 -25.35 -10.68
C LYS A 207 29.01 -24.70 -10.17
N CYS A 208 30.07 -25.47 -9.99
CA CYS A 208 31.39 -24.99 -9.57
C CYS A 208 31.90 -23.77 -10.39
N THR A 209 31.42 -23.64 -11.64
CA THR A 209 31.69 -22.50 -12.53
C THR A 209 31.23 -21.15 -11.95
N PHE A 210 30.25 -21.14 -11.05
CA PHE A 210 29.81 -19.91 -10.35
C PHE A 210 30.94 -19.32 -9.49
N LEU A 211 31.82 -20.14 -8.96
CA LEU A 211 32.89 -19.75 -8.06
C LEU A 211 34.21 -19.40 -8.75
N ASN A 212 34.35 -19.68 -10.04
CA ASN A 212 35.62 -19.55 -10.76
C ASN A 212 36.24 -18.16 -10.75
N THR A 213 35.43 -17.10 -10.55
CA THR A 213 35.90 -15.71 -10.50
C THR A 213 35.88 -15.14 -9.08
N ALA A 214 35.51 -15.93 -8.07
CA ALA A 214 35.44 -15.48 -6.70
C ALA A 214 36.86 -15.26 -6.12
N THR A 215 37.01 -14.18 -5.35
CA THR A 215 38.21 -13.93 -4.56
C THR A 215 38.02 -14.52 -3.17
N GLY A 216 39.08 -14.92 -2.52
CA GLY A 216 39.00 -15.57 -1.23
C GLY A 216 40.15 -15.17 -0.27
N GLY A 217 40.19 -15.83 0.86
CA GLY A 217 41.22 -15.64 1.89
C GLY A 217 41.28 -16.83 2.82
N ASP A 218 42.15 -16.74 3.83
CA ASP A 218 42.29 -17.76 4.86
C ASP A 218 41.47 -17.37 6.10
N GLY A 219 40.68 -18.30 6.61
CA GLY A 219 39.89 -18.15 7.84
C GLY A 219 40.77 -18.29 9.10
N PRO A 220 40.22 -18.01 10.27
CA PRO A 220 40.95 -18.03 11.54
C PRO A 220 41.55 -19.40 11.91
N ASN A 221 41.01 -20.46 11.35
CA ASN A 221 41.46 -21.84 11.61
C ASN A 221 42.34 -22.39 10.46
N GLY A 222 42.77 -21.56 9.50
CA GLY A 222 43.51 -21.97 8.33
C GLY A 222 42.61 -22.50 7.18
N ASP A 223 41.31 -22.53 7.36
CA ASP A 223 40.36 -22.93 6.31
C ASP A 223 40.26 -21.85 5.25
N ARG A 224 40.35 -22.21 4.00
CA ARG A 224 40.13 -21.26 2.90
C ARG A 224 38.66 -20.96 2.70
N TYR A 225 38.35 -19.71 2.40
CA TYR A 225 37.00 -19.29 2.02
C TYR A 225 37.01 -18.43 0.75
N LEU A 226 35.87 -18.37 0.11
CA LEU A 226 35.60 -17.44 -0.98
C LEU A 226 34.65 -16.34 -0.51
N ASN A 227 34.83 -15.13 -1.03
CA ASN A 227 33.95 -14.02 -0.76
C ASN A 227 32.69 -14.13 -1.63
N MET A 228 31.56 -14.10 -0.96
CA MET A 228 30.24 -14.03 -1.59
C MET A 228 29.48 -12.84 -1.01
N GLU A 229 28.69 -12.17 -1.81
CA GLU A 229 27.73 -11.17 -1.37
C GLU A 229 26.33 -11.72 -1.54
N ILE A 230 25.53 -11.64 -0.48
CA ILE A 230 24.11 -11.96 -0.54
C ILE A 230 23.33 -10.66 -0.38
N THR A 231 22.35 -10.46 -1.24
CA THR A 231 21.47 -9.30 -1.17
C THR A 231 20.03 -9.74 -1.00
N LEU A 232 19.27 -8.90 -0.31
CA LEU A 232 17.83 -9.04 -0.18
C LEU A 232 17.13 -7.76 -0.61
N GLN A 233 16.07 -7.94 -1.36
CA GLN A 233 15.05 -6.95 -1.63
C GLN A 233 13.70 -7.57 -1.30
N VAL A 234 12.83 -6.88 -0.57
CA VAL A 234 11.48 -7.36 -0.30
C VAL A 234 10.45 -6.62 -1.15
N GLN A 235 9.38 -7.31 -1.47
CA GLN A 235 8.31 -6.79 -2.32
C GLN A 235 6.96 -7.01 -1.64
N ASP A 236 6.04 -6.05 -1.75
CA ASP A 236 4.65 -6.22 -1.34
C ASP A 236 3.80 -6.89 -2.44
N ARG A 237 2.52 -7.11 -2.15
CA ARG A 237 1.58 -7.71 -3.11
C ARG A 237 1.30 -6.83 -4.34
N ASP A 238 1.53 -5.52 -4.23
CA ASP A 238 1.29 -4.55 -5.30
C ASP A 238 2.53 -4.35 -6.19
N GLY A 239 3.61 -5.09 -5.90
CA GLY A 239 4.85 -5.08 -6.66
C GLY A 239 5.85 -4.00 -6.24
N VAL A 240 5.54 -3.23 -5.20
CA VAL A 240 6.47 -2.21 -4.67
C VAL A 240 7.63 -2.91 -3.98
N ARG A 241 8.85 -2.51 -4.33
CA ARG A 241 10.10 -3.10 -3.81
C ARG A 241 10.85 -2.11 -2.94
N THR A 242 11.60 -2.66 -1.99
CA THR A 242 12.55 -1.88 -1.18
C THR A 242 13.83 -1.61 -1.93
N ASP A 243 14.68 -0.78 -1.34
CA ASP A 243 16.11 -0.77 -1.68
C ASP A 243 16.74 -2.12 -1.35
N VAL A 244 17.87 -2.41 -2.00
CA VAL A 244 18.63 -3.64 -1.82
C VAL A 244 19.50 -3.51 -0.58
N ILE A 245 19.36 -4.42 0.37
CA ILE A 245 20.33 -4.57 1.47
C ILE A 245 21.34 -5.66 1.13
N ARG A 246 22.58 -5.53 1.62
CA ARG A 246 23.72 -6.37 1.25
C ARG A 246 24.40 -6.92 2.49
N GLN A 247 24.85 -8.16 2.41
CA GLN A 247 25.66 -8.79 3.44
C GLN A 247 26.79 -9.60 2.82
N PRO A 248 28.05 -9.31 3.15
CA PRO A 248 29.18 -10.15 2.77
C PRO A 248 29.11 -11.47 3.56
N VAL A 249 29.40 -12.56 2.87
CA VAL A 249 29.34 -13.92 3.42
C VAL A 249 30.62 -14.65 3.05
N ARG A 250 31.17 -15.43 3.98
CA ARG A 250 32.27 -16.36 3.70
C ARG A 250 31.70 -17.68 3.26
N LEU A 251 32.01 -18.07 2.03
CA LEU A 251 31.65 -19.37 1.51
C LEU A 251 32.84 -20.31 1.64
N TYR A 252 32.65 -21.39 2.38
CA TYR A 252 33.66 -22.44 2.53
C TYR A 252 33.38 -23.53 1.48
N PRO A 253 34.19 -23.59 0.40
CA PRO A 253 34.03 -24.57 -0.66
C PRO A 253 34.39 -25.96 -0.12
N ASN A 254 33.87 -26.98 -0.78
CA ASN A 254 34.25 -28.37 -0.55
C ASN A 254 35.19 -28.88 -1.69
N HIS A 255 35.70 -30.10 -1.53
CA HIS A 255 36.58 -30.72 -2.51
C HIS A 255 35.93 -31.00 -3.87
N THR A 256 34.59 -31.04 -3.95
CA THR A 256 33.83 -31.35 -5.15
C THR A 256 34.04 -30.34 -6.30
N CYS A 257 34.33 -29.08 -5.95
CA CYS A 257 34.57 -28.01 -6.93
C CYS A 257 36.06 -27.87 -7.34
N GLY A 258 36.93 -28.76 -6.93
CA GLY A 258 38.34 -28.80 -7.37
C GLY A 258 39.20 -27.66 -6.81
N PHE A 259 38.77 -27.00 -5.74
CA PHE A 259 39.61 -26.05 -5.00
C PHE A 259 40.64 -26.87 -4.21
N SER A 260 41.86 -26.94 -4.73
CA SER A 260 43.01 -27.48 -3.98
C SER A 260 43.35 -26.51 -2.86
N TYR A 261 43.36 -27.01 -1.63
CA TYR A 261 43.81 -26.30 -0.43
C TYR A 261 45.34 -26.33 -0.35
#